data_cfad395a487dbe386c54fdbf32c87e6b
#
_entry.id   cfad395a487dbe386c54fdbf32c87e6b
#
_cell.length_a   1.000
_cell.length_b   1.000
_cell.length_c   1.000
_cell.angle_alpha   90.00
_cell.angle_beta   90.00
_cell.angle_gamma   90.00
#
_symmetry.space_group_name_H-M   'P 1'
#
loop_
_entity.id
_entity.type
_entity.pdbx_description
1 polymer ?
#
loop_
_entity_poly.entity_id
_entity_poly.type
_entity_poly.pdbx_seq_one_letter_code
_entity_poly.pdbx_strand_id
1 'polypeptide(L)'
;MNKKILEDLRKGVFIPAHPLALTKERKLDEKRQKALTKYYIESGVGGIAVGVHTTQFEIHNPKIGLYKPVLQLAIETVKEYKLENKIIKVAGICGNTEQAIKEAEIAKGLGYDAGLLNLGTFIDEKDDDILIEHAKEVSHIIPVFGFYLQPATGGRELSFSFWCKFFQIDNVIAVKVAPFDRYRTIDVIKAIAQTKREKDIAVYTGNDDNIIIDLITPFKFNNKIIRIVGGLLGHWAFWTKRSVDIFNEIKEIIKENSPIPQEILTLS
;
A
#
# COMPACT_ATOMS: atom_id res chain seq x y z
N MET A 1 -1.62 -14.01 -7.89
CA MET A 1 -0.54 -13.05 -8.21
C MET A 1 0.58 -13.75 -8.97
N ASN A 2 1.21 -13.07 -9.93
CA ASN A 2 2.39 -13.57 -10.64
C ASN A 2 3.57 -13.70 -9.66
N LYS A 3 4.36 -14.79 -9.76
CA LYS A 3 5.49 -15.07 -8.86
C LYS A 3 6.52 -13.94 -8.86
N LYS A 4 6.86 -13.40 -10.05
CA LYS A 4 7.81 -12.28 -10.19
C LYS A 4 7.30 -11.02 -9.49
N ILE A 5 6.03 -10.66 -9.66
CA ILE A 5 5.40 -9.51 -8.99
C ILE A 5 5.48 -9.67 -7.47
N LEU A 6 5.23 -10.87 -6.94
CA LEU A 6 5.35 -11.14 -5.50
C LEU A 6 6.79 -11.03 -5.00
N GLU A 7 7.76 -11.52 -5.78
CA GLU A 7 9.19 -11.37 -5.46
C GLU A 7 9.62 -9.89 -5.45
N ASP A 8 9.16 -9.10 -6.43
CA ASP A 8 9.47 -7.67 -6.50
C ASP A 8 8.80 -6.91 -5.34
N LEU A 9 7.55 -7.26 -4.97
CA LEU A 9 6.89 -6.73 -3.78
C LEU A 9 7.71 -7.00 -2.50
N ARG A 10 8.21 -8.22 -2.34
CA ARG A 10 9.02 -8.61 -1.17
C ARG A 10 10.40 -7.95 -1.13
N LYS A 11 10.98 -7.68 -2.29
CA LYS A 11 12.22 -6.90 -2.40
C LYS A 11 12.02 -5.42 -2.10
N GLY A 12 10.79 -4.95 -2.21
CA GLY A 12 10.40 -3.57 -1.98
C GLY A 12 10.50 -2.70 -3.22
N VAL A 13 9.41 -1.99 -3.48
CA VAL A 13 9.26 -1.07 -4.61
C VAL A 13 8.67 0.26 -4.17
N PHE A 14 8.78 1.24 -5.04
CA PHE A 14 8.21 2.56 -4.89
C PHE A 14 6.80 2.58 -5.48
N ILE A 15 5.78 2.87 -4.65
CA ILE A 15 4.37 2.88 -5.04
C ILE A 15 3.75 4.24 -4.70
N PRO A 16 3.54 5.17 -5.65
CA PRO A 16 2.77 6.38 -5.41
C PRO A 16 1.29 6.04 -5.22
N ALA A 17 0.64 6.70 -4.25
CA ALA A 17 -0.80 6.66 -4.10
C ALA A 17 -1.43 7.66 -5.07
N HIS A 18 -2.24 7.16 -5.98
CA HIS A 18 -2.74 7.91 -7.13
C HIS A 18 -3.79 8.96 -6.72
N PRO A 19 -3.61 10.27 -6.97
CA PRO A 19 -4.65 11.28 -6.78
C PRO A 19 -5.81 11.13 -7.76
N LEU A 20 -6.94 11.71 -7.41
CA LEU A 20 -8.13 11.79 -8.27
C LEU A 20 -8.12 13.10 -9.06
N ALA A 21 -8.17 13.01 -10.38
CA ALA A 21 -8.31 14.14 -11.26
C ALA A 21 -9.78 14.43 -11.58
N LEU A 22 -10.25 15.61 -11.22
CA LEU A 22 -11.61 16.06 -11.49
C LEU A 22 -11.62 17.34 -12.31
N THR A 23 -12.67 17.52 -13.13
CA THR A 23 -12.99 18.78 -13.77
C THR A 23 -13.49 19.81 -12.75
N LYS A 24 -13.70 21.06 -13.18
CA LYS A 24 -14.32 22.11 -12.33
C LYS A 24 -15.72 21.73 -11.87
N GLU A 25 -16.44 20.95 -12.65
CA GLU A 25 -17.79 20.43 -12.36
C GLU A 25 -17.75 19.14 -11.52
N ARG A 26 -16.58 18.77 -10.96
CA ARG A 26 -16.35 17.56 -10.16
C ARG A 26 -16.65 16.24 -10.88
N LYS A 27 -16.54 16.23 -12.21
CA LYS A 27 -16.58 14.99 -13.00
C LYS A 27 -15.17 14.45 -13.19
N LEU A 28 -15.04 13.14 -13.40
CA LEU A 28 -13.74 12.50 -13.67
C LEU A 28 -13.09 13.15 -14.92
N ASP A 29 -11.89 13.67 -14.74
CA ASP A 29 -11.06 14.15 -15.85
C ASP A 29 -10.17 12.99 -16.34
N GLU A 30 -10.71 12.19 -17.23
CA GLU A 30 -10.02 10.99 -17.74
C GLU A 30 -8.66 11.30 -18.35
N LYS A 31 -8.56 12.44 -19.06
CA LYS A 31 -7.31 12.87 -19.71
C LYS A 31 -6.21 13.11 -18.66
N ARG A 32 -6.53 13.86 -17.60
CA ARG A 32 -5.58 14.14 -16.53
C ARG A 32 -5.32 12.91 -15.68
N GLN A 33 -6.34 12.07 -15.43
CA GLN A 33 -6.18 10.81 -14.69
C GLN A 33 -5.21 9.86 -15.41
N LYS A 34 -5.32 9.70 -16.72
CA LYS A 34 -4.35 8.94 -17.54
C LYS A 34 -2.97 9.59 -17.53
N ALA A 35 -2.89 10.92 -17.61
CA ALA A 35 -1.61 11.63 -17.59
C ALA A 35 -0.84 11.42 -16.27
N LEU A 36 -1.53 11.35 -15.13
CA LEU A 36 -0.92 11.01 -13.85
C LEU A 36 -0.31 9.61 -13.86
N THR A 37 -1.04 8.60 -14.36
CA THR A 37 -0.52 7.23 -14.46
C THR A 37 0.71 7.17 -15.38
N LYS A 38 0.69 7.87 -16.53
CA LYS A 38 1.83 7.97 -17.45
C LYS A 38 3.04 8.60 -16.76
N TYR A 39 2.84 9.70 -16.05
CA TYR A 39 3.90 10.37 -15.30
C TYR A 39 4.58 9.44 -14.29
N TYR A 40 3.81 8.61 -13.56
CA TYR A 40 4.39 7.65 -12.62
C TYR A 40 5.19 6.57 -13.33
N ILE A 41 4.64 5.98 -14.39
CA ILE A 41 5.33 4.97 -15.19
C ILE A 41 6.66 5.52 -15.72
N GLU A 42 6.64 6.70 -16.34
CA GLU A 42 7.82 7.36 -16.91
C GLU A 42 8.83 7.80 -15.84
N SER A 43 8.38 8.02 -14.60
CA SER A 43 9.26 8.27 -13.45
C SER A 43 9.99 7.02 -12.95
N GLY A 44 9.62 5.82 -13.41
CA GLY A 44 10.29 4.56 -13.06
C GLY A 44 9.77 3.93 -11.77
N VAL A 45 8.49 4.11 -11.45
CA VAL A 45 7.88 3.49 -10.27
C VAL A 45 7.79 1.97 -10.41
N GLY A 46 7.89 1.25 -9.28
CA GLY A 46 7.73 -0.21 -9.24
C GLY A 46 6.29 -0.67 -9.05
N GLY A 47 5.36 0.25 -8.80
CA GLY A 47 3.93 -0.04 -8.66
C GLY A 47 3.07 1.21 -8.67
N ILE A 48 1.76 1.02 -8.68
CA ILE A 48 0.74 2.09 -8.51
C ILE A 48 -0.32 1.64 -7.53
N ALA A 49 -0.85 2.57 -6.72
CA ALA A 49 -1.98 2.32 -5.83
C ALA A 49 -3.13 3.26 -6.18
N VAL A 50 -4.30 2.71 -6.48
CA VAL A 50 -5.48 3.43 -6.98
C VAL A 50 -6.69 3.09 -6.12
N GLY A 51 -7.60 4.06 -5.90
CA GLY A 51 -8.74 3.87 -5.01
C GLY A 51 -8.37 3.89 -3.53
N VAL A 52 -7.23 4.45 -3.20
CA VAL A 52 -6.71 4.58 -1.83
C VAL A 52 -7.04 5.96 -1.24
N HIS A 53 -6.62 6.26 0.00
CA HIS A 53 -6.90 7.53 0.66
C HIS A 53 -6.63 8.76 -0.23
N THR A 54 -5.49 8.81 -0.92
CA THR A 54 -5.12 9.90 -1.82
C THR A 54 -6.06 10.03 -3.04
N THR A 55 -6.67 8.91 -3.48
CA THR A 55 -7.66 8.91 -4.57
C THR A 55 -9.04 9.40 -4.11
N GLN A 56 -9.22 9.65 -2.81
CA GLN A 56 -10.46 10.00 -2.12
C GLN A 56 -11.37 8.80 -1.86
N PHE A 57 -11.68 8.55 -0.59
CA PHE A 57 -12.54 7.42 -0.19
C PHE A 57 -13.99 7.57 -0.68
N GLU A 58 -14.42 8.79 -1.03
CA GLU A 58 -15.75 9.05 -1.57
C GLU A 58 -16.03 8.29 -2.86
N ILE A 59 -15.01 7.93 -3.65
CA ILE A 59 -15.22 7.14 -4.88
C ILE A 59 -15.76 5.74 -4.61
N HIS A 60 -15.58 5.21 -3.39
CA HIS A 60 -16.12 3.92 -2.96
C HIS A 60 -17.62 3.96 -2.67
N ASN A 61 -18.22 5.17 -2.60
CA ASN A 61 -19.67 5.31 -2.48
C ASN A 61 -20.34 4.91 -3.82
N PRO A 62 -21.21 3.90 -3.85
CA PRO A 62 -21.86 3.44 -5.09
C PRO A 62 -22.66 4.53 -5.80
N LYS A 63 -23.15 5.54 -5.06
CA LYS A 63 -23.90 6.67 -5.64
C LYS A 63 -23.00 7.60 -6.48
N ILE A 64 -21.71 7.65 -6.20
CA ILE A 64 -20.72 8.42 -6.96
C ILE A 64 -20.28 7.64 -8.20
N GLY A 65 -20.14 6.32 -8.09
CA GLY A 65 -19.90 5.42 -9.22
C GLY A 65 -18.51 5.55 -9.86
N LEU A 66 -17.51 6.14 -9.18
CA LEU A 66 -16.20 6.41 -9.75
C LEU A 66 -15.15 5.32 -9.45
N TYR A 67 -15.41 4.39 -8.53
CA TYR A 67 -14.44 3.37 -8.16
C TYR A 67 -13.93 2.57 -9.37
N LYS A 68 -14.83 1.85 -10.05
CA LYS A 68 -14.46 1.04 -11.23
C LYS A 68 -13.87 1.87 -12.38
N PRO A 69 -14.44 3.02 -12.81
CA PRO A 69 -13.87 3.84 -13.87
C PRO A 69 -12.43 4.29 -13.60
N VAL A 70 -12.15 4.77 -12.39
CA VAL A 70 -10.80 5.26 -12.03
C VAL A 70 -9.78 4.12 -12.02
N LEU A 71 -10.14 2.97 -11.45
CA LEU A 71 -9.29 1.78 -11.46
C LEU A 71 -9.03 1.29 -12.90
N GLN A 72 -10.06 1.28 -13.73
CA GLN A 72 -9.97 0.83 -15.12
C GLN A 72 -9.02 1.70 -15.94
N LEU A 73 -9.13 3.03 -15.84
CA LEU A 73 -8.24 3.97 -16.56
C LEU A 73 -6.77 3.75 -16.22
N ALA A 74 -6.44 3.48 -14.96
CA ALA A 74 -5.07 3.20 -14.56
C ALA A 74 -4.54 1.90 -15.19
N ILE A 75 -5.35 0.82 -15.19
CA ILE A 75 -4.97 -0.46 -15.80
C ILE A 75 -4.83 -0.35 -17.32
N GLU A 76 -5.73 0.36 -17.99
CA GLU A 76 -5.63 0.61 -19.43
C GLU A 76 -4.32 1.33 -19.78
N THR A 77 -3.94 2.34 -18.97
CA THR A 77 -2.67 3.05 -19.17
C THR A 77 -1.46 2.15 -18.95
N VAL A 78 -1.47 1.29 -17.93
CA VAL A 78 -0.40 0.29 -17.70
C VAL A 78 -0.27 -0.65 -18.89
N LYS A 79 -1.39 -1.08 -19.49
CA LYS A 79 -1.42 -1.92 -20.69
C LYS A 79 -0.88 -1.21 -21.92
N GLU A 80 -1.18 0.08 -22.12
CA GLU A 80 -0.60 0.90 -23.20
C GLU A 80 0.94 0.85 -23.18
N TYR A 81 1.56 0.79 -21.98
CA TYR A 81 3.02 0.68 -21.79
C TYR A 81 3.54 -0.77 -21.77
N LYS A 82 2.70 -1.79 -21.90
CA LYS A 82 3.05 -3.22 -21.83
C LYS A 82 3.79 -3.59 -20.53
N LEU A 83 3.30 -3.06 -19.41
CA LEU A 83 3.90 -3.21 -18.07
C LEU A 83 3.06 -4.05 -17.09
N GLU A 84 2.03 -4.75 -17.56
CA GLU A 84 1.07 -5.49 -16.72
C GLU A 84 1.75 -6.52 -15.80
N ASN A 85 2.86 -7.10 -16.26
CA ASN A 85 3.65 -8.08 -15.52
C ASN A 85 4.98 -7.52 -14.97
N LYS A 86 5.16 -6.20 -14.97
CA LYS A 86 6.41 -5.56 -14.56
C LYS A 86 6.24 -4.62 -13.38
N ILE A 87 5.06 -4.05 -13.19
CA ILE A 87 4.76 -3.17 -12.05
C ILE A 87 3.61 -3.74 -11.22
N ILE A 88 3.63 -3.47 -9.94
CA ILE A 88 2.62 -3.92 -8.99
C ILE A 88 1.39 -3.00 -9.06
N LYS A 89 0.20 -3.58 -9.10
CA LYS A 89 -1.06 -2.85 -9.14
C LYS A 89 -1.85 -3.13 -7.86
N VAL A 90 -2.04 -2.11 -7.03
CA VAL A 90 -2.74 -2.19 -5.75
C VAL A 90 -4.05 -1.40 -5.85
N ALA A 91 -5.18 -2.04 -5.56
CA ALA A 91 -6.48 -1.37 -5.48
C ALA A 91 -6.86 -1.11 -4.01
N GLY A 92 -7.37 0.07 -3.69
CA GLY A 92 -8.01 0.30 -2.40
C GLY A 92 -9.28 -0.55 -2.27
N ILE A 93 -9.50 -1.14 -1.09
CA ILE A 93 -10.71 -1.91 -0.75
C ILE A 93 -11.27 -1.32 0.53
N CYS A 94 -12.54 -0.93 0.53
CA CYS A 94 -13.21 -0.24 1.64
C CYS A 94 -14.60 -0.81 1.91
N GLY A 95 -15.22 -0.30 2.96
CA GLY A 95 -16.61 -0.60 3.30
C GLY A 95 -16.78 -1.81 4.22
N ASN A 96 -18.04 -2.21 4.42
CA ASN A 96 -18.37 -3.43 5.13
C ASN A 96 -17.98 -4.66 4.28
N THR A 97 -18.13 -5.86 4.82
CA THR A 97 -17.66 -7.09 4.17
C THR A 97 -18.30 -7.30 2.79
N GLU A 98 -19.60 -7.03 2.64
CA GLU A 98 -20.29 -7.18 1.35
C GLU A 98 -19.73 -6.21 0.29
N GLN A 99 -19.49 -4.95 0.65
CA GLN A 99 -18.90 -3.96 -0.25
C GLN A 99 -17.45 -4.34 -0.59
N ALA A 100 -16.64 -4.68 0.41
CA ALA A 100 -15.24 -5.05 0.22
C ALA A 100 -15.07 -6.27 -0.70
N ILE A 101 -15.95 -7.26 -0.60
CA ILE A 101 -16.01 -8.41 -1.52
C ILE A 101 -16.24 -7.94 -2.96
N LYS A 102 -17.27 -7.12 -3.19
CA LYS A 102 -17.58 -6.58 -4.52
C LYS A 102 -16.41 -5.77 -5.12
N GLU A 103 -15.77 -4.95 -4.29
CA GLU A 103 -14.60 -4.16 -4.71
C GLU A 103 -13.39 -5.05 -5.03
N ALA A 104 -13.16 -6.09 -4.23
CA ALA A 104 -12.10 -7.07 -4.47
C ALA A 104 -12.32 -7.83 -5.79
N GLU A 105 -13.57 -8.23 -6.09
CA GLU A 105 -13.94 -8.87 -7.35
C GLU A 105 -13.71 -7.94 -8.55
N ILE A 106 -14.12 -6.67 -8.45
CA ILE A 106 -13.86 -5.64 -9.48
C ILE A 106 -12.35 -5.48 -9.69
N ALA A 107 -11.59 -5.30 -8.63
CA ALA A 107 -10.15 -5.10 -8.70
C ALA A 107 -9.45 -6.32 -9.33
N LYS A 108 -9.78 -7.54 -8.89
CA LYS A 108 -9.26 -8.79 -9.46
C LYS A 108 -9.63 -8.91 -10.93
N GLY A 109 -10.88 -8.64 -11.30
CA GLY A 109 -11.37 -8.70 -12.68
C GLY A 109 -10.67 -7.71 -13.62
N LEU A 110 -10.25 -6.55 -13.12
CA LEU A 110 -9.47 -5.56 -13.87
C LEU A 110 -7.98 -5.94 -13.99
N GLY A 111 -7.48 -6.86 -13.16
CA GLY A 111 -6.09 -7.32 -13.18
C GLY A 111 -5.19 -6.64 -12.14
N TYR A 112 -5.75 -6.15 -11.04
CA TYR A 112 -4.98 -5.74 -9.87
C TYR A 112 -4.35 -6.95 -9.18
N ASP A 113 -3.17 -6.75 -8.60
CA ASP A 113 -2.39 -7.81 -7.97
C ASP A 113 -2.72 -7.99 -6.48
N ALA A 114 -3.12 -6.91 -5.81
CA ALA A 114 -3.48 -6.91 -4.39
C ALA A 114 -4.53 -5.86 -4.05
N GLY A 115 -5.28 -6.09 -2.97
CA GLY A 115 -6.19 -5.14 -2.36
C GLY A 115 -5.61 -4.51 -1.09
N LEU A 116 -5.47 -3.18 -1.04
CA LEU A 116 -5.13 -2.42 0.16
C LEU A 116 -6.41 -2.29 1.02
N LEU A 117 -6.50 -3.12 2.05
CA LEU A 117 -7.72 -3.26 2.86
C LEU A 117 -7.79 -2.20 3.96
N ASN A 118 -8.75 -1.27 3.84
CA ASN A 118 -9.04 -0.27 4.86
C ASN A 118 -10.11 -0.77 5.84
N LEU A 119 -9.81 -0.75 7.13
CA LEU A 119 -10.70 -1.16 8.22
C LEU A 119 -11.43 0.01 8.88
N GLY A 120 -11.36 1.22 8.32
CA GLY A 120 -11.97 2.43 8.90
C GLY A 120 -13.49 2.36 9.06
N THR A 121 -14.19 1.59 8.24
CA THR A 121 -15.64 1.36 8.37
C THR A 121 -16.01 0.70 9.70
N PHE A 122 -15.07 -0.03 10.33
CA PHE A 122 -15.24 -0.72 11.59
C PHE A 122 -14.70 0.07 12.78
N ILE A 123 -14.72 1.41 12.73
CA ILE A 123 -14.10 2.28 13.75
C ILE A 123 -14.61 2.01 15.16
N ASP A 124 -15.88 1.67 15.32
CA ASP A 124 -16.53 1.40 16.60
C ASP A 124 -16.50 -0.09 17.01
N GLU A 125 -16.01 -0.98 16.12
CA GLU A 125 -15.94 -2.41 16.41
C GLU A 125 -14.81 -2.70 17.41
N LYS A 126 -15.12 -3.40 18.49
CA LYS A 126 -14.16 -3.74 19.55
C LYS A 126 -13.66 -5.18 19.48
N ASP A 127 -14.35 -6.02 18.72
CA ASP A 127 -13.98 -7.41 18.53
C ASP A 127 -13.01 -7.55 17.34
N ASP A 128 -11.75 -7.82 17.64
CA ASP A 128 -10.74 -8.07 16.62
C ASP A 128 -11.11 -9.26 15.70
N ASP A 129 -11.86 -10.25 16.18
CA ASP A 129 -12.20 -11.44 15.39
C ASP A 129 -13.16 -11.10 14.25
N ILE A 130 -14.04 -10.13 14.40
CA ILE A 130 -14.90 -9.61 13.32
C ILE A 130 -14.04 -9.00 12.19
N LEU A 131 -13.00 -8.24 12.57
CA LEU A 131 -12.07 -7.65 11.60
C LEU A 131 -11.23 -8.71 10.88
N ILE A 132 -10.85 -9.76 11.60
CA ILE A 132 -10.10 -10.89 11.05
C ILE A 132 -10.95 -11.67 10.06
N GLU A 133 -12.21 -11.97 10.38
CA GLU A 133 -13.13 -12.64 9.44
C GLU A 133 -13.38 -11.77 8.20
N HIS A 134 -13.60 -10.46 8.35
CA HIS A 134 -13.69 -9.53 7.23
C HIS A 134 -12.45 -9.62 6.32
N ALA A 135 -11.25 -9.60 6.90
CA ALA A 135 -10.00 -9.69 6.14
C ALA A 135 -9.83 -11.05 5.45
N LYS A 136 -10.27 -12.16 6.07
CA LYS A 136 -10.27 -13.49 5.48
C LYS A 136 -11.17 -13.56 4.26
N GLU A 137 -12.41 -13.06 4.35
CA GLU A 137 -13.35 -13.04 3.22
C GLU A 137 -12.75 -12.32 2.01
N VAL A 138 -12.14 -11.14 2.22
CA VAL A 138 -11.46 -10.41 1.13
C VAL A 138 -10.27 -11.22 0.59
N SER A 139 -9.52 -11.88 1.48
CA SER A 139 -8.33 -12.66 1.12
C SER A 139 -8.62 -13.86 0.23
N HIS A 140 -9.82 -14.42 0.28
CA HIS A 140 -10.27 -15.49 -0.61
C HIS A 140 -10.40 -15.03 -2.07
N ILE A 141 -10.56 -13.73 -2.30
CA ILE A 141 -10.77 -13.15 -3.63
C ILE A 141 -9.47 -12.61 -4.21
N ILE A 142 -8.77 -11.76 -3.47
CA ILE A 142 -7.56 -11.07 -3.90
C ILE A 142 -6.51 -11.11 -2.77
N PRO A 143 -5.19 -11.21 -3.08
CA PRO A 143 -4.16 -11.05 -2.07
C PRO A 143 -4.32 -9.74 -1.28
N VAL A 144 -4.22 -9.82 0.04
CA VAL A 144 -4.45 -8.66 0.92
C VAL A 144 -3.14 -7.95 1.22
N PHE A 145 -3.14 -6.67 0.97
CA PHE A 145 -2.19 -5.69 1.47
C PHE A 145 -2.85 -5.02 2.70
N GLY A 146 -2.44 -5.35 3.91
CA GLY A 146 -2.97 -4.74 5.13
C GLY A 146 -2.72 -3.22 5.16
N PHE A 147 -3.60 -2.49 5.83
CA PHE A 147 -3.45 -1.04 5.94
C PHE A 147 -3.67 -0.56 7.37
N TYR A 148 -2.58 -0.16 8.02
CA TYR A 148 -2.67 0.57 9.29
C TYR A 148 -2.75 2.07 8.99
N LEU A 149 -3.96 2.59 8.86
CA LEU A 149 -4.23 4.01 8.68
C LEU A 149 -4.50 4.66 10.03
N GLN A 150 -3.95 5.86 10.25
CA GLN A 150 -4.20 6.64 11.46
C GLN A 150 -5.69 7.02 11.61
N PRO A 151 -6.22 7.10 12.86
CA PRO A 151 -7.63 7.45 13.08
C PRO A 151 -8.03 8.81 12.52
N ALA A 152 -7.14 9.81 12.56
CA ALA A 152 -7.41 11.17 12.11
C ALA A 152 -7.79 11.28 10.62
N THR A 153 -7.49 10.26 9.81
CA THR A 153 -7.74 10.26 8.36
C THR A 153 -8.63 9.10 7.90
N GLY A 154 -9.49 8.60 8.80
CA GLY A 154 -10.45 7.54 8.48
C GLY A 154 -9.92 6.12 8.68
N GLY A 155 -8.88 5.96 9.48
CA GLY A 155 -8.39 4.67 9.98
C GLY A 155 -8.91 4.38 11.37
N ARG A 156 -8.29 3.40 12.03
CA ARG A 156 -8.59 3.03 13.42
C ARG A 156 -7.34 2.53 14.14
N GLU A 157 -7.39 2.52 15.46
CA GLU A 157 -6.38 1.85 16.26
C GLU A 157 -6.52 0.32 16.14
N LEU A 158 -5.39 -0.33 15.95
CA LEU A 158 -5.30 -1.79 15.83
C LEU A 158 -4.28 -2.31 16.84
N SER A 159 -4.70 -3.30 17.63
CA SER A 159 -3.89 -3.86 18.70
C SER A 159 -2.75 -4.72 18.17
N PHE A 160 -1.71 -4.94 18.99
CA PHE A 160 -0.68 -5.94 18.69
C PHE A 160 -1.28 -7.35 18.50
N SER A 161 -2.30 -7.69 19.31
CA SER A 161 -3.03 -8.97 19.19
C SER A 161 -3.73 -9.10 17.84
N PHE A 162 -4.39 -8.03 17.37
CA PHE A 162 -4.99 -7.99 16.04
C PHE A 162 -3.94 -8.31 14.96
N TRP A 163 -2.78 -7.65 14.98
CA TRP A 163 -1.73 -7.87 13.98
C TRP A 163 -1.19 -9.29 14.00
N CYS A 164 -1.04 -9.90 15.17
CA CYS A 164 -0.65 -11.31 15.29
C CYS A 164 -1.68 -12.25 14.63
N LYS A 165 -2.98 -12.01 14.79
CA LYS A 165 -4.04 -12.79 14.13
C LYS A 165 -4.09 -12.50 12.63
N PHE A 166 -4.01 -11.22 12.23
CA PHE A 166 -4.06 -10.80 10.84
C PHE A 166 -2.96 -11.43 9.99
N PHE A 167 -1.74 -11.49 10.51
CA PHE A 167 -0.62 -12.12 9.81
C PHE A 167 -0.66 -13.64 9.75
N GLN A 168 -1.62 -14.30 10.39
CA GLN A 168 -1.88 -15.74 10.20
C GLN A 168 -2.77 -16.02 8.98
N ILE A 169 -3.38 -15.02 8.38
CA ILE A 169 -4.16 -15.18 7.14
C ILE A 169 -3.18 -15.46 5.98
N ASP A 170 -3.31 -16.61 5.32
CA ASP A 170 -2.35 -17.09 4.32
C ASP A 170 -2.11 -16.11 3.18
N ASN A 171 -3.18 -15.50 2.66
CA ASN A 171 -3.13 -14.61 1.51
C ASN A 171 -2.91 -13.12 1.88
N VAL A 172 -2.47 -12.85 3.11
CA VAL A 172 -1.87 -11.55 3.49
C VAL A 172 -0.42 -11.57 3.06
N ILE A 173 -0.06 -10.67 2.14
CA ILE A 173 1.26 -10.64 1.47
C ILE A 173 2.11 -9.43 1.83
N ALA A 174 1.47 -8.37 2.30
CA ALA A 174 2.13 -7.13 2.68
C ALA A 174 1.30 -6.35 3.71
N VAL A 175 1.93 -5.35 4.33
CA VAL A 175 1.25 -4.35 5.17
C VAL A 175 1.82 -2.97 4.91
N LYS A 176 0.93 -1.98 4.73
CA LYS A 176 1.26 -0.56 4.76
C LYS A 176 1.11 -0.04 6.18
N VAL A 177 2.18 0.51 6.74
CA VAL A 177 2.18 1.15 8.07
C VAL A 177 2.12 2.66 7.92
N ALA A 178 1.01 3.24 8.33
CA ALA A 178 0.73 4.67 8.28
C ALA A 178 0.00 5.16 9.56
N PRO A 179 0.40 4.69 10.77
CA PRO A 179 -0.21 5.18 12.00
C PRO A 179 0.33 6.55 12.42
N PHE A 180 1.40 7.06 11.80
CA PHE A 180 2.14 8.26 12.21
C PHE A 180 2.54 8.22 13.70
N ASP A 181 2.86 7.01 14.15
CA ASP A 181 3.27 6.67 15.51
C ASP A 181 4.34 5.58 15.44
N ARG A 182 5.52 5.90 15.97
CA ARG A 182 6.68 4.99 15.92
C ARG A 182 6.44 3.70 16.69
N TYR A 183 5.81 3.78 17.85
CA TYR A 183 5.56 2.60 18.68
C TYR A 183 4.57 1.67 18.01
N ARG A 184 3.51 2.19 17.40
CA ARG A 184 2.53 1.42 16.63
C ARG A 184 3.16 0.79 15.38
N THR A 185 4.04 1.50 14.70
CA THR A 185 4.84 0.94 13.59
C THR A 185 5.68 -0.23 14.06
N ILE A 186 6.36 -0.10 15.21
CA ILE A 186 7.17 -1.15 15.82
C ILE A 186 6.32 -2.36 16.20
N ASP A 187 5.12 -2.18 16.75
CA ASP A 187 4.22 -3.28 17.11
C ASP A 187 3.81 -4.12 15.90
N VAL A 188 3.53 -3.50 14.76
CA VAL A 188 3.23 -4.23 13.51
C VAL A 188 4.42 -5.11 13.10
N ILE A 189 5.63 -4.54 13.08
CA ILE A 189 6.84 -5.25 12.68
C ILE A 189 7.15 -6.38 13.67
N LYS A 190 6.97 -6.14 14.96
CA LYS A 190 7.12 -7.13 16.02
C LYS A 190 6.13 -8.30 15.87
N ALA A 191 4.89 -8.02 15.48
CA ALA A 191 3.88 -9.05 15.21
C ALA A 191 4.30 -9.96 14.04
N ILE A 192 4.88 -9.41 12.96
CA ILE A 192 5.45 -10.23 11.87
C ILE A 192 6.56 -11.14 12.38
N ALA A 193 7.47 -10.63 13.21
CA ALA A 193 8.55 -11.45 13.80
C ALA A 193 7.98 -12.59 14.68
N GLN A 194 6.97 -12.30 15.47
CA GLN A 194 6.33 -13.27 16.38
C GLN A 194 5.58 -14.37 15.62
N THR A 195 4.91 -14.03 14.53
CA THR A 195 4.18 -14.98 13.70
C THR A 195 5.05 -15.76 12.73
N LYS A 196 6.36 -15.47 12.69
CA LYS A 196 7.35 -16.10 11.80
C LYS A 196 7.03 -15.94 10.31
N ARG A 197 6.39 -14.83 9.94
CA ARG A 197 5.98 -14.51 8.58
C ARG A 197 6.88 -13.47 7.90
N GLU A 198 8.11 -13.23 8.43
CA GLU A 198 9.05 -12.23 7.93
C GLU A 198 9.56 -12.46 6.51
N LYS A 199 9.41 -13.68 5.98
CA LYS A 199 9.74 -14.01 4.58
C LYS A 199 8.55 -13.88 3.63
N ASP A 200 7.35 -13.85 4.18
CA ASP A 200 6.11 -13.86 3.41
C ASP A 200 5.49 -12.48 3.29
N ILE A 201 5.59 -11.66 4.32
CA ILE A 201 4.92 -10.37 4.43
C ILE A 201 5.92 -9.23 4.25
N ALA A 202 5.71 -8.43 3.21
CA ALA A 202 6.48 -7.22 2.96
C ALA A 202 5.91 -6.04 3.77
N VAL A 203 6.80 -5.25 4.40
CA VAL A 203 6.40 -4.05 5.13
C VAL A 203 6.70 -2.81 4.30
N TYR A 204 5.69 -1.96 4.14
CA TYR A 204 5.75 -0.72 3.37
C TYR A 204 5.44 0.47 4.26
N THR A 205 6.25 1.51 4.22
CA THR A 205 5.92 2.75 4.94
C THR A 205 4.79 3.50 4.25
N GLY A 206 3.97 4.14 5.04
CA GLY A 206 2.99 5.14 4.67
C GLY A 206 3.04 6.31 5.66
N ASN A 207 4.09 6.38 6.50
CA ASN A 207 4.38 7.48 7.42
C ASN A 207 5.08 8.59 6.65
N ASP A 208 4.32 9.54 6.11
CA ASP A 208 4.84 10.64 5.28
C ASP A 208 5.85 11.52 6.04
N ASP A 209 5.79 11.53 7.38
CA ASP A 209 6.67 12.24 8.29
C ASP A 209 7.98 11.50 8.62
N ASN A 210 8.16 10.26 8.15
CA ASN A 210 9.29 9.43 8.58
C ASN A 210 9.82 8.48 7.50
N ILE A 211 9.67 8.83 6.22
CA ILE A 211 9.92 7.94 5.07
C ILE A 211 11.36 7.41 5.08
N ILE A 212 12.34 8.31 5.16
CA ILE A 212 13.77 7.97 5.08
C ILE A 212 14.17 7.06 6.25
N ILE A 213 13.81 7.45 7.47
CA ILE A 213 14.15 6.71 8.68
C ILE A 213 13.51 5.31 8.67
N ASP A 214 12.26 5.20 8.19
CA ASP A 214 11.60 3.91 8.04
C ASP A 214 12.36 2.99 7.08
N LEU A 215 12.80 3.50 5.94
CA LEU A 215 13.48 2.71 4.91
C LEU A 215 14.90 2.26 5.34
N ILE A 216 15.64 3.11 6.06
CA ILE A 216 17.03 2.81 6.46
C ILE A 216 17.11 1.99 7.75
N THR A 217 16.06 1.97 8.59
CA THR A 217 16.10 1.35 9.91
C THR A 217 16.03 -0.18 9.83
N PRO A 218 16.99 -0.93 10.37
CA PRO A 218 16.84 -2.37 10.61
C PRO A 218 16.14 -2.59 11.95
N PHE A 219 14.99 -3.25 11.95
CA PHE A 219 14.28 -3.62 13.18
C PHE A 219 14.71 -5.01 13.61
N LYS A 220 15.31 -5.12 14.80
CA LYS A 220 15.81 -6.39 15.33
C LYS A 220 14.89 -6.89 16.43
N PHE A 221 14.30 -8.07 16.23
CA PHE A 221 13.51 -8.79 17.22
C PHE A 221 14.07 -10.20 17.38
N ASN A 222 14.51 -10.53 18.60
CA ASN A 222 15.26 -11.73 18.88
C ASN A 222 16.49 -11.81 17.94
N ASN A 223 16.59 -12.85 17.11
CA ASN A 223 17.68 -12.99 16.15
C ASN A 223 17.25 -12.68 14.70
N LYS A 224 16.13 -11.99 14.51
CA LYS A 224 15.60 -11.65 13.19
C LYS A 224 15.73 -10.16 12.93
N ILE A 225 16.10 -9.82 11.70
CA ILE A 225 16.09 -8.44 11.19
C ILE A 225 14.97 -8.34 10.18
N ILE A 226 14.04 -7.40 10.42
CA ILE A 226 12.97 -7.05 9.52
C ILE A 226 13.17 -5.61 9.07
N ARG A 227 12.97 -5.33 7.79
CA ARG A 227 13.06 -4.00 7.22
C ARG A 227 11.73 -3.58 6.62
N ILE A 228 11.45 -2.30 6.65
CA ILE A 228 10.49 -1.68 5.77
C ILE A 228 11.16 -1.61 4.41
N VAL A 229 10.65 -2.38 3.46
CA VAL A 229 11.36 -2.62 2.18
C VAL A 229 10.98 -1.65 1.08
N GLY A 230 9.85 -0.97 1.22
CA GLY A 230 9.32 -0.02 0.24
C GLY A 230 8.34 0.97 0.87
N GLY A 231 7.65 1.73 0.05
CA GLY A 231 6.62 2.63 0.51
C GLY A 231 5.42 2.67 -0.43
N LEU A 232 4.25 2.96 0.16
CA LEU A 232 3.02 3.26 -0.54
C LEU A 232 2.47 4.57 0.04
N LEU A 233 2.75 5.70 -0.62
CA LEU A 233 2.64 7.03 -0.03
C LEU A 233 1.92 8.03 -0.92
N GLY A 234 1.11 8.89 -0.30
CA GLY A 234 0.51 10.07 -0.93
C GLY A 234 1.57 11.12 -1.28
N HIS A 235 2.53 11.32 -0.40
CA HIS A 235 3.69 12.19 -0.63
C HIS A 235 4.42 11.87 -1.95
N TRP A 236 4.55 10.60 -2.30
CA TRP A 236 5.23 10.15 -3.52
C TRP A 236 4.46 10.41 -4.83
N ALA A 237 3.23 10.89 -4.74
CA ALA A 237 2.48 11.34 -5.91
C ALA A 237 3.02 12.64 -6.51
N PHE A 238 3.84 13.41 -5.75
CA PHE A 238 4.45 14.67 -6.12
C PHE A 238 5.96 14.52 -6.21
N TRP A 239 6.60 15.19 -7.18
CA TRP A 239 8.04 15.06 -7.45
C TRP A 239 8.52 13.62 -7.56
N THR A 240 7.67 12.75 -8.11
CA THR A 240 7.83 11.30 -8.13
C THR A 240 9.20 10.87 -8.63
N LYS A 241 9.70 11.48 -9.72
CA LYS A 241 10.99 11.11 -10.30
C LYS A 241 12.13 11.29 -9.29
N ARG A 242 12.22 12.44 -8.61
CA ARG A 242 13.27 12.68 -7.62
C ARG A 242 13.15 11.74 -6.42
N SER A 243 11.92 11.46 -5.97
CA SER A 243 11.67 10.51 -4.89
C SER A 243 12.04 9.06 -5.26
N VAL A 244 11.82 8.65 -6.53
CA VAL A 244 12.28 7.36 -7.05
C VAL A 244 13.81 7.28 -7.02
N ASP A 245 14.51 8.35 -7.42
CA ASP A 245 15.98 8.36 -7.43
C ASP A 245 16.53 8.21 -6.00
N ILE A 246 15.99 8.94 -5.01
CA ILE A 246 16.35 8.81 -3.60
C ILE A 246 16.04 7.39 -3.06
N PHE A 247 14.89 6.86 -3.38
CA PHE A 247 14.52 5.50 -2.97
C PHE A 247 15.51 4.46 -3.51
N ASN A 248 15.90 4.56 -4.78
CA ASN A 248 16.86 3.65 -5.40
C ASN A 248 18.26 3.80 -4.76
N GLU A 249 18.70 5.03 -4.47
CA GLU A 249 19.95 5.29 -3.76
C GLU A 249 19.96 4.61 -2.38
N ILE A 250 18.88 4.76 -1.59
CA ILE A 250 18.74 4.08 -0.30
C ILE A 250 18.80 2.56 -0.47
N LYS A 251 18.17 2.01 -1.50
CA LYS A 251 18.18 0.56 -1.77
C LYS A 251 19.60 0.04 -2.06
N GLU A 252 20.38 0.78 -2.83
CA GLU A 252 21.77 0.38 -3.12
C GLU A 252 22.66 0.49 -1.86
N ILE A 253 22.54 1.57 -1.07
CA ILE A 253 23.25 1.73 0.20
C ILE A 253 22.98 0.54 1.13
N ILE A 254 21.71 0.13 1.27
CA ILE A 254 21.32 -1.01 2.11
C ILE A 254 21.89 -2.33 1.56
N LYS A 255 21.81 -2.54 0.25
CA LYS A 255 22.30 -3.76 -0.42
C LYS A 255 23.80 -3.92 -0.27
N GLU A 256 24.57 -2.83 -0.38
CA GLU A 256 26.01 -2.81 -0.25
C GLU A 256 26.47 -2.77 1.22
N ASN A 257 25.52 -2.65 2.16
CA ASN A 257 25.81 -2.44 3.58
C ASN A 257 26.76 -1.24 3.82
N SER A 258 26.60 -0.20 3.00
CA SER A 258 27.40 1.01 3.07
C SER A 258 26.93 1.93 4.21
N PRO A 259 27.79 2.80 4.76
CA PRO A 259 27.35 3.85 5.69
C PRO A 259 26.28 4.74 5.06
N ILE A 260 25.30 5.15 5.87
CA ILE A 260 24.26 6.08 5.40
C ILE A 260 24.87 7.49 5.24
N PRO A 261 24.88 8.08 4.04
CA PRO A 261 25.39 9.41 3.82
C PRO A 261 24.61 10.48 4.62
N GLN A 262 25.31 11.50 5.08
CA GLN A 262 24.69 12.60 5.83
C GLN A 262 23.62 13.31 5.01
N GLU A 263 23.80 13.43 3.71
CA GLU A 263 22.85 14.03 2.76
C GLU A 263 21.50 13.30 2.76
N ILE A 264 21.51 11.97 2.84
CA ILE A 264 20.27 11.15 2.94
C ILE A 264 19.58 11.43 4.29
N LEU A 265 20.34 11.52 5.38
CA LEU A 265 19.76 11.78 6.70
C LEU A 265 19.16 13.19 6.81
N THR A 266 19.68 14.17 6.07
CA THR A 266 19.12 15.54 6.05
C THR A 266 17.79 15.66 5.28
N LEU A 267 17.38 14.61 4.58
CA LEU A 267 16.07 14.54 3.90
C LEU A 267 14.97 13.98 4.81
N SER A 268 15.29 13.56 6.03
CA SER A 268 14.34 12.96 6.99
C SER A 268 13.57 14.01 7.80
#